data_5411e5ce3bbe3fc304f1858a2a2326ea
#
_entry.id   5411e5ce3bbe3fc304f1858a2a2326ea
#
_cell.length_a   1.000
_cell.length_b   1.000
_cell.length_c   1.000
_cell.angle_alpha   90.00
_cell.angle_beta   90.00
_cell.angle_gamma   90.00
#
_symmetry.space_group_name_H-M   'P 1'
#
loop_
_entity.id
_entity.type
_entity.pdbx_description
1 polymer ?
#
loop_
_entity_poly.entity_id
_entity_poly.type
_entity_poly.pdbx_seq_one_letter_code
_entity_poly.pdbx_strand_id
1 'polypeptide(L)'
;MENKRQRARVQGGWASQGNSRMTSCSASRKSNARNPAFANSAPSTFQGEAEISSKRQFVFKAPEEVVCKVPEPRVIEKQGLYEISTLPSGISKIHLIPGFISLSEADWMFDQLFHEIPWRQRTHVKHDRSYDEPRLTAWYGKLPYTYSRLEMQGNPDWHPLLAMLKDLVEDFTKNTFNSLLCNLYQNEKNSVDWHSDDEPTLGKNPIIASLSFGATRMFEMRKKPLPEDNNDYTYVQRVHIPLDHGTLLMMEGATQEDWQHRVPKEYHSREPRINLTFRTIYPEPGAMHT
;
A
#
# COMPACT_ATOMS: atom_id res chain seq x y z
N MET A 1 12.08 -44.51 -38.54
CA MET A 1 11.92 -43.18 -39.18
C MET A 1 12.21 -42.15 -38.12
N GLU A 2 13.38 -41.55 -38.21
CA GLU A 2 13.91 -40.54 -37.30
C GLU A 2 13.22 -39.18 -37.51
N ASN A 3 12.81 -38.53 -36.45
CA ASN A 3 12.42 -37.14 -36.51
C ASN A 3 13.41 -36.26 -35.77
N LYS A 4 14.14 -35.48 -36.53
CA LYS A 4 15.19 -34.54 -36.13
C LYS A 4 14.61 -33.40 -35.27
N ARG A 5 15.09 -33.24 -34.04
CA ARG A 5 14.89 -32.03 -33.23
C ARG A 5 15.76 -30.90 -33.75
N GLN A 6 15.17 -29.87 -34.31
CA GLN A 6 15.84 -28.60 -34.57
C GLN A 6 15.96 -27.79 -33.27
N ARG A 7 17.20 -27.55 -32.86
CA ARG A 7 17.54 -26.59 -31.80
C ARG A 7 17.61 -25.20 -32.42
N ALA A 8 16.70 -24.31 -32.03
CA ALA A 8 16.84 -22.89 -32.32
C ALA A 8 17.86 -22.27 -31.36
N ARG A 9 18.94 -21.74 -31.89
CA ARG A 9 19.91 -20.88 -31.22
C ARG A 9 19.29 -19.48 -31.11
N VAL A 10 19.05 -18.99 -29.89
CA VAL A 10 18.77 -17.59 -29.64
C VAL A 10 20.12 -16.88 -29.44
N GLN A 11 20.48 -16.04 -30.40
CA GLN A 11 21.61 -15.10 -30.29
C GLN A 11 21.22 -13.96 -29.35
N GLY A 12 22.16 -13.63 -28.43
CA GLY A 12 22.00 -12.55 -27.46
C GLY A 12 21.92 -11.18 -28.14
N GLY A 13 20.94 -10.40 -27.72
CA GLY A 13 20.77 -9.00 -28.04
C GLY A 13 21.15 -8.13 -26.85
N TRP A 14 22.14 -7.33 -27.04
CA TRP A 14 22.51 -6.02 -26.51
C TRP A 14 21.79 -5.55 -25.23
N ALA A 15 22.51 -5.53 -24.12
CA ALA A 15 22.19 -4.75 -22.94
C ALA A 15 22.40 -3.27 -23.22
N SER A 16 21.34 -2.48 -23.32
CA SER A 16 21.42 -1.04 -23.25
C SER A 16 21.66 -0.62 -21.80
N GLN A 17 22.77 0.08 -21.56
CA GLN A 17 23.04 0.76 -20.30
C GLN A 17 21.96 1.80 -20.06
N GLY A 18 21.09 1.55 -19.08
CA GLY A 18 20.16 2.52 -18.56
C GLY A 18 20.90 3.52 -17.67
N ASN A 19 20.95 4.78 -18.11
CA ASN A 19 21.38 5.90 -17.27
C ASN A 19 20.46 5.98 -16.05
N SER A 20 20.99 5.63 -14.89
CA SER A 20 20.35 5.94 -13.60
C SER A 20 20.40 7.47 -13.41
N ARG A 21 19.27 8.13 -13.57
CA ARG A 21 19.11 9.51 -13.10
C ARG A 21 19.15 9.51 -11.59
N MET A 22 20.25 9.99 -11.02
CA MET A 22 20.32 10.36 -9.62
C MET A 22 19.48 11.62 -9.40
N THR A 23 18.40 11.48 -8.64
CA THR A 23 17.65 12.62 -8.11
C THR A 23 18.32 13.05 -6.79
N SER A 24 18.87 14.25 -6.76
CA SER A 24 19.45 14.86 -5.56
C SER A 24 18.34 15.37 -4.64
N CYS A 25 18.36 14.97 -3.37
CA CYS A 25 17.54 15.58 -2.34
C CYS A 25 17.94 17.04 -2.14
N SER A 26 17.07 18.00 -2.51
CA SER A 26 17.31 19.41 -2.29
C SER A 26 16.97 19.81 -0.85
N ALA A 27 17.98 20.05 -0.03
CA ALA A 27 17.81 20.72 1.25
C ALA A 27 17.59 22.22 1.01
N SER A 28 16.42 22.71 1.39
CA SER A 28 16.03 24.13 1.31
C SER A 28 16.91 24.99 2.23
N ARG A 29 17.83 25.75 1.65
CA ARG A 29 18.53 26.84 2.34
C ARG A 29 17.87 28.16 1.99
N LYS A 30 17.33 28.84 2.98
CA LYS A 30 16.91 30.25 2.89
C LYS A 30 18.11 31.11 2.60
N SER A 31 18.15 31.75 1.42
CA SER A 31 19.11 32.79 1.08
C SER A 31 18.49 34.18 1.23
N ASN A 32 19.01 34.96 2.17
CA ASN A 32 18.75 36.39 2.20
C ASN A 32 19.66 37.07 1.16
N ALA A 33 19.05 37.64 0.14
CA ALA A 33 19.71 38.50 -0.83
C ALA A 33 19.68 39.96 -0.37
N ARG A 34 20.83 40.61 -0.34
CA ARG A 34 20.94 42.05 -0.48
C ARG A 34 22.08 42.35 -1.44
N ASN A 35 21.71 42.91 -2.59
CA ASN A 35 22.63 43.59 -3.51
C ASN A 35 22.92 44.99 -2.98
N PRO A 36 24.11 45.54 -3.26
CA PRO A 36 24.20 46.93 -3.69
C PRO A 36 25.01 47.13 -4.98
N ALA A 37 24.74 48.25 -5.55
CA ALA A 37 24.94 48.78 -6.87
C ALA A 37 26.38 49.10 -7.28
N PHE A 38 26.51 49.26 -8.61
CA PHE A 38 27.65 49.72 -9.41
C PHE A 38 28.22 51.06 -9.01
N ALA A 39 29.57 51.22 -9.15
CA ALA A 39 30.21 52.47 -9.56
C ALA A 39 31.54 52.17 -10.30
N ASN A 40 31.64 52.74 -11.50
CA ASN A 40 32.82 52.77 -12.39
C ASN A 40 33.90 53.70 -11.87
N SER A 41 35.17 53.36 -12.04
CA SER A 41 36.21 54.28 -12.48
C SER A 41 37.54 53.52 -12.72
N ALA A 42 38.16 53.77 -13.86
CA ALA A 42 39.53 53.41 -14.25
C ALA A 42 40.37 54.69 -14.37
N PRO A 43 41.68 54.69 -14.71
CA PRO A 43 42.80 53.87 -14.25
C PRO A 43 43.97 54.69 -13.74
N SER A 44 44.93 54.10 -13.05
CA SER A 44 46.26 54.65 -12.98
C SER A 44 47.35 53.57 -12.84
N THR A 45 48.33 53.66 -13.73
CA THR A 45 49.54 52.88 -13.83
C THR A 45 50.45 53.10 -12.62
N PHE A 46 51.01 52.01 -12.04
CA PHE A 46 52.33 52.01 -11.41
C PHE A 46 52.98 50.62 -11.51
N GLN A 47 54.24 50.64 -11.98
CA GLN A 47 55.16 49.51 -12.01
C GLN A 47 55.64 49.17 -10.60
N GLY A 48 55.79 47.87 -10.31
CA GLY A 48 56.41 47.41 -9.07
C GLY A 48 56.51 45.88 -9.09
N GLU A 49 57.71 45.45 -8.92
CA GLU A 49 58.32 44.14 -9.10
C GLU A 49 57.60 42.92 -8.46
N ALA A 50 57.93 41.77 -9.06
CA ALA A 50 57.45 40.44 -8.74
C ALA A 50 57.71 39.98 -7.32
N GLU A 51 56.71 39.48 -6.65
CA GLU A 51 56.83 38.41 -5.67
C GLU A 51 55.84 37.28 -5.95
N ILE A 52 56.42 36.14 -5.86
CA ILE A 52 55.85 34.82 -6.22
C ILE A 52 54.60 34.55 -5.40
N SER A 53 53.46 34.73 -6.00
CA SER A 53 52.18 34.30 -5.40
C SER A 53 52.10 32.77 -5.38
N SER A 54 52.14 32.25 -4.17
CA SER A 54 51.83 30.85 -3.87
C SER A 54 50.59 30.39 -4.63
N LYS A 55 50.74 29.35 -5.42
CA LYS A 55 49.67 28.65 -6.11
C LYS A 55 48.57 28.34 -5.10
N ARG A 56 47.47 29.08 -5.09
CA ARG A 56 46.25 28.67 -4.44
C ARG A 56 45.71 27.45 -5.24
N GLN A 57 46.06 26.29 -4.72
CA GLN A 57 45.52 25.05 -5.22
C GLN A 57 44.02 25.02 -4.86
N PHE A 58 43.14 25.20 -5.83
CA PHE A 58 41.72 24.98 -5.65
C PHE A 58 41.54 23.49 -5.38
N VAL A 59 41.40 23.15 -4.09
CA VAL A 59 40.95 21.80 -3.71
C VAL A 59 39.46 21.76 -3.93
N PHE A 60 39.05 21.13 -5.02
CA PHE A 60 37.66 20.81 -5.27
C PHE A 60 37.26 19.75 -4.22
N LYS A 61 36.58 20.15 -3.15
CA LYS A 61 35.88 19.23 -2.28
C LYS A 61 34.61 18.81 -3.06
N ALA A 62 34.61 17.61 -3.58
CA ALA A 62 33.37 17.01 -4.06
C ALA A 62 32.32 17.10 -2.94
N PRO A 63 31.09 17.55 -3.24
CA PRO A 63 30.00 17.48 -2.26
C PRO A 63 29.93 16.05 -1.76
N GLU A 64 29.85 15.83 -0.45
CA GLU A 64 29.50 14.51 0.08
C GLU A 64 28.13 14.17 -0.49
N GLU A 65 28.08 13.20 -1.39
CA GLU A 65 26.82 12.67 -1.91
C GLU A 65 26.09 12.04 -0.72
N VAL A 66 25.03 12.69 -0.27
CA VAL A 66 24.09 12.10 0.68
C VAL A 66 23.31 11.04 -0.09
N VAL A 67 23.79 9.80 -0.06
CA VAL A 67 23.09 8.66 -0.63
C VAL A 67 21.87 8.38 0.25
N CYS A 68 20.72 8.91 -0.11
CA CYS A 68 19.46 8.55 0.51
C CYS A 68 19.14 7.08 0.17
N LYS A 69 19.29 6.20 1.14
CA LYS A 69 18.89 4.79 0.98
C LYS A 69 17.37 4.68 1.11
N VAL A 70 16.75 3.98 0.17
CA VAL A 70 15.34 3.59 0.29
C VAL A 70 15.19 2.73 1.55
N PRO A 71 14.28 3.08 2.49
CA PRO A 71 14.09 2.29 3.69
C PRO A 71 13.67 0.85 3.36
N GLU A 72 14.32 -0.11 3.99
CA GLU A 72 13.90 -1.51 3.90
C GLU A 72 12.52 -1.68 4.57
N PRO A 73 11.64 -2.50 4.01
CA PRO A 73 10.35 -2.79 4.62
C PRO A 73 10.51 -3.47 5.99
N ARG A 74 9.75 -3.00 6.97
CA ARG A 74 9.61 -3.71 8.24
C ARG A 74 8.72 -4.92 8.03
N VAL A 75 9.20 -6.12 8.32
CA VAL A 75 8.41 -7.35 8.24
C VAL A 75 7.77 -7.64 9.60
N ILE A 76 6.45 -7.91 9.62
CA ILE A 76 5.67 -8.25 10.81
C ILE A 76 5.05 -9.64 10.58
N GLU A 77 5.56 -10.65 11.31
CA GLU A 77 5.13 -12.05 11.18
C GLU A 77 4.63 -12.63 12.51
N LYS A 78 5.06 -12.04 13.63
CA LYS A 78 4.73 -12.57 14.95
C LYS A 78 3.43 -11.98 15.46
N GLN A 79 2.71 -12.76 16.27
CA GLN A 79 1.56 -12.25 17.00
C GLN A 79 1.93 -11.04 17.85
N GLY A 80 1.09 -10.01 17.81
CA GLY A 80 1.31 -8.83 18.64
C GLY A 80 0.56 -7.60 18.15
N LEU A 81 0.56 -6.59 19.02
CA LEU A 81 0.09 -5.24 18.73
C LEU A 81 1.31 -4.37 18.37
N TYR A 82 1.26 -3.73 17.22
CA TYR A 82 2.34 -2.94 16.67
C TYR A 82 1.89 -1.51 16.41
N GLU A 83 2.59 -0.56 17.01
CA GLU A 83 2.51 0.83 16.56
C GLU A 83 3.43 1.00 15.36
N ILE A 84 2.86 1.36 14.20
CA ILE A 84 3.61 1.50 12.94
C ILE A 84 3.96 2.95 12.63
N SER A 85 3.22 3.91 13.18
CA SER A 85 3.56 5.33 13.18
C SER A 85 2.77 6.08 14.26
N THR A 86 3.26 7.27 14.62
CA THR A 86 2.62 8.16 15.62
C THR A 86 2.20 9.49 15.02
N LEU A 87 2.55 9.76 13.77
CA LEU A 87 2.31 11.00 13.04
C LEU A 87 1.99 10.70 11.57
N PRO A 88 1.34 11.61 10.83
CA PRO A 88 0.91 12.95 11.25
C PRO A 88 -0.46 12.98 11.98
N SER A 89 -1.37 12.03 11.68
CA SER A 89 -2.78 12.11 12.11
C SER A 89 -3.04 11.44 13.45
N GLY A 90 -2.05 10.76 14.01
CA GLY A 90 -2.15 10.03 15.27
C GLY A 90 -1.46 8.67 15.22
N ILE A 91 -1.73 7.84 16.23
CA ILE A 91 -1.13 6.51 16.34
C ILE A 91 -1.83 5.57 15.36
N SER A 92 -1.03 5.03 14.42
CA SER A 92 -1.45 3.94 13.51
C SER A 92 -1.06 2.60 14.13
N LYS A 93 -2.04 1.68 14.25
CA LYS A 93 -1.85 0.40 14.95
C LYS A 93 -2.25 -0.77 14.07
N ILE A 94 -1.50 -1.87 14.20
CA ILE A 94 -1.80 -3.17 13.63
C ILE A 94 -1.79 -4.19 14.76
N HIS A 95 -2.82 -5.02 14.85
CA HIS A 95 -2.81 -6.20 15.70
C HIS A 95 -2.86 -7.43 14.79
N LEU A 96 -1.79 -8.24 14.83
CA LEU A 96 -1.65 -9.47 14.04
C LEU A 96 -1.87 -10.68 14.94
N ILE A 97 -2.78 -11.57 14.54
CA ILE A 97 -3.15 -12.78 15.27
C ILE A 97 -3.08 -13.98 14.30
N PRO A 98 -1.88 -14.56 14.10
CA PRO A 98 -1.74 -15.80 13.34
C PRO A 98 -2.45 -16.95 14.03
N GLY A 99 -3.09 -17.82 13.26
CA GLY A 99 -3.81 -18.96 13.81
C GLY A 99 -5.04 -18.57 14.67
N PHE A 100 -5.65 -17.42 14.40
CA PHE A 100 -6.92 -17.01 15.02
C PHE A 100 -8.01 -18.08 14.83
N ILE A 101 -8.05 -18.69 13.64
CA ILE A 101 -8.80 -19.91 13.38
C ILE A 101 -7.78 -21.06 13.27
N SER A 102 -8.05 -22.18 13.92
CA SER A 102 -7.18 -23.37 13.81
C SER A 102 -7.13 -23.88 12.36
N LEU A 103 -6.02 -24.49 11.97
CA LEU A 103 -5.84 -24.94 10.56
C LEU A 103 -6.97 -25.85 10.08
N SER A 104 -7.39 -26.83 10.89
CA SER A 104 -8.43 -27.77 10.52
C SER A 104 -9.81 -27.12 10.35
N GLU A 105 -10.14 -26.14 11.20
CA GLU A 105 -11.37 -25.36 11.06
C GLU A 105 -11.30 -24.44 9.85
N ALA A 106 -10.14 -23.80 9.66
CA ALA A 106 -9.91 -22.88 8.55
C ALA A 106 -9.98 -23.58 7.18
N ASP A 107 -9.45 -24.81 7.05
CA ASP A 107 -9.56 -25.63 5.84
C ASP A 107 -11.04 -25.89 5.48
N TRP A 108 -11.83 -26.33 6.46
CA TRP A 108 -13.26 -26.56 6.26
C TRP A 108 -14.01 -25.27 5.91
N MET A 109 -13.72 -24.17 6.63
CA MET A 109 -14.35 -22.86 6.36
C MET A 109 -13.98 -22.34 4.99
N PHE A 110 -12.73 -22.49 4.57
CA PHE A 110 -12.30 -22.11 3.25
C PHE A 110 -13.08 -22.82 2.15
N ASP A 111 -13.25 -24.15 2.28
CA ASP A 111 -13.99 -24.96 1.30
C ASP A 111 -15.45 -24.51 1.19
N GLN A 112 -16.12 -24.32 2.34
CA GLN A 112 -17.51 -23.81 2.35
C GLN A 112 -17.62 -22.43 1.72
N LEU A 113 -16.77 -21.49 2.13
CA LEU A 113 -16.78 -20.11 1.60
C LEU A 113 -16.47 -20.07 0.10
N PHE A 114 -15.54 -20.90 -0.35
CA PHE A 114 -15.14 -20.95 -1.76
C PHE A 114 -16.32 -21.36 -2.66
N HIS A 115 -17.14 -22.33 -2.25
CA HIS A 115 -18.22 -22.91 -3.04
C HIS A 115 -19.57 -22.23 -2.83
N GLU A 116 -19.84 -21.70 -1.64
CA GLU A 116 -21.19 -21.25 -1.28
C GLU A 116 -21.36 -19.71 -1.40
N ILE A 117 -20.28 -18.93 -1.33
CA ILE A 117 -20.40 -17.48 -1.49
C ILE A 117 -20.67 -17.12 -2.95
N PRO A 118 -21.64 -16.23 -3.25
CA PRO A 118 -21.97 -15.81 -4.60
C PRO A 118 -20.93 -14.83 -5.17
N TRP A 119 -19.74 -15.34 -5.46
CA TRP A 119 -18.64 -14.57 -6.00
C TRP A 119 -18.99 -13.90 -7.32
N ARG A 120 -18.68 -12.61 -7.47
CA ARG A 120 -18.94 -11.85 -8.69
C ARG A 120 -17.71 -11.10 -9.15
N GLN A 121 -17.47 -11.13 -10.46
CA GLN A 121 -16.55 -10.20 -11.12
C GLN A 121 -17.21 -8.82 -11.17
N ARG A 122 -16.47 -7.79 -10.77
CA ARG A 122 -16.92 -6.41 -10.89
C ARG A 122 -16.13 -5.70 -11.96
N THR A 123 -16.81 -4.78 -12.67
CA THR A 123 -16.21 -4.01 -13.76
C THR A 123 -16.31 -2.54 -13.43
N HIS A 124 -15.16 -1.86 -13.44
CA HIS A 124 -15.07 -0.40 -13.30
C HIS A 124 -15.03 0.26 -14.68
N VAL A 125 -15.69 1.41 -14.80
CA VAL A 125 -15.56 2.26 -16.00
C VAL A 125 -14.76 3.50 -15.63
N LYS A 126 -13.61 3.69 -16.30
CA LYS A 126 -12.74 4.86 -16.12
C LYS A 126 -12.30 5.37 -17.49
N HIS A 127 -12.55 6.65 -17.78
CA HIS A 127 -12.22 7.28 -19.07
C HIS A 127 -12.76 6.48 -20.26
N ASP A 128 -14.05 6.10 -20.22
CA ASP A 128 -14.76 5.32 -21.25
C ASP A 128 -14.16 3.93 -21.55
N ARG A 129 -13.34 3.42 -20.63
CA ARG A 129 -12.82 2.05 -20.70
C ARG A 129 -13.28 1.23 -19.51
N SER A 130 -13.70 0.00 -19.80
CA SER A 130 -14.08 -0.97 -18.76
C SER A 130 -12.87 -1.73 -18.29
N TYR A 131 -12.75 -1.89 -16.97
CA TYR A 131 -11.68 -2.66 -16.32
C TYR A 131 -12.30 -3.60 -15.31
N ASP A 132 -12.06 -4.88 -15.46
CA ASP A 132 -12.47 -5.86 -14.47
C ASP A 132 -11.57 -5.78 -13.24
N GLU A 133 -12.16 -5.81 -12.05
CA GLU A 133 -11.39 -5.97 -10.82
C GLU A 133 -10.57 -7.26 -10.89
N PRO A 134 -9.28 -7.22 -10.56
CA PRO A 134 -8.45 -8.42 -10.62
C PRO A 134 -8.68 -9.33 -9.39
N ARG A 135 -9.94 -9.55 -9.03
CA ARG A 135 -10.44 -10.48 -8.00
C ARG A 135 -11.95 -10.59 -8.08
N LEU A 136 -12.52 -11.62 -7.47
CA LEU A 136 -13.96 -11.72 -7.28
C LEU A 136 -14.37 -11.19 -5.91
N THR A 137 -15.58 -10.65 -5.80
CA THR A 137 -16.08 -10.08 -4.55
C THR A 137 -17.50 -10.47 -4.24
N ALA A 138 -17.86 -10.42 -2.94
CA ALA A 138 -19.22 -10.44 -2.44
C ALA A 138 -19.37 -9.46 -1.29
N TRP A 139 -20.54 -8.83 -1.16
CA TRP A 139 -20.82 -7.85 -0.12
C TRP A 139 -21.94 -8.29 0.77
N TYR A 140 -21.81 -8.05 2.07
CA TYR A 140 -22.83 -8.28 3.09
C TYR A 140 -22.93 -7.05 4.01
N GLY A 141 -24.14 -6.59 4.25
CA GLY A 141 -24.46 -5.43 5.07
C GLY A 141 -25.77 -4.80 4.66
N LYS A 142 -26.50 -4.18 5.60
CA LYS A 142 -27.81 -3.55 5.32
C LYS A 142 -27.68 -2.31 4.43
N LEU A 143 -26.58 -1.56 4.59
CA LEU A 143 -26.37 -0.35 3.83
C LEU A 143 -25.64 -0.66 2.50
N PRO A 144 -25.90 0.11 1.44
CA PRO A 144 -25.07 0.06 0.25
C PRO A 144 -23.66 0.54 0.59
N TYR A 145 -22.68 0.09 -0.17
CA TYR A 145 -21.29 0.49 0.01
C TYR A 145 -20.68 0.92 -1.31
N THR A 146 -20.15 2.12 -1.33
CA THR A 146 -19.47 2.64 -2.52
C THR A 146 -17.97 2.51 -2.34
N TYR A 147 -17.36 1.61 -3.09
CA TYR A 147 -15.91 1.41 -3.16
C TYR A 147 -15.41 1.77 -4.55
N SER A 148 -14.44 2.65 -4.63
CA SER A 148 -13.81 3.03 -5.91
C SER A 148 -14.82 3.46 -7.01
N ARG A 149 -15.90 4.16 -6.63
CA ARG A 149 -17.02 4.60 -7.46
C ARG A 149 -17.97 3.48 -7.93
N LEU A 150 -17.84 2.29 -7.40
CA LEU A 150 -18.83 1.22 -7.58
C LEU A 150 -19.70 1.11 -6.35
N GLU A 151 -20.99 1.28 -6.55
CA GLU A 151 -21.98 1.04 -5.50
C GLU A 151 -22.35 -0.44 -5.44
N MET A 152 -22.17 -1.00 -4.27
CA MET A 152 -22.64 -2.33 -3.92
C MET A 152 -23.95 -2.20 -3.17
N GLN A 153 -25.02 -2.77 -3.72
CA GLN A 153 -26.31 -2.77 -3.07
C GLN A 153 -26.25 -3.51 -1.73
N GLY A 154 -27.04 -3.05 -0.76
CA GLY A 154 -27.14 -3.70 0.53
C GLY A 154 -27.57 -5.15 0.37
N ASN A 155 -26.93 -6.03 1.13
CA ASN A 155 -27.27 -7.45 1.24
C ASN A 155 -27.35 -7.82 2.73
N PRO A 156 -28.53 -7.76 3.34
CA PRO A 156 -28.72 -8.07 4.75
C PRO A 156 -28.71 -9.58 5.05
N ASP A 157 -28.81 -10.43 4.03
CA ASP A 157 -28.95 -11.88 4.18
C ASP A 157 -27.56 -12.51 4.28
N TRP A 158 -27.00 -12.47 5.48
CA TRP A 158 -25.69 -13.04 5.73
C TRP A 158 -25.68 -14.56 5.63
N HIS A 159 -24.69 -15.08 4.92
CA HIS A 159 -24.41 -16.51 4.95
C HIS A 159 -24.12 -16.97 6.40
N PRO A 160 -24.67 -18.13 6.86
CA PRO A 160 -24.55 -18.55 8.26
C PRO A 160 -23.11 -18.60 8.78
N LEU A 161 -22.18 -19.11 7.97
CA LEU A 161 -20.76 -19.17 8.32
C LEU A 161 -20.15 -17.75 8.45
N LEU A 162 -20.53 -16.80 7.59
CA LEU A 162 -20.06 -15.42 7.70
C LEU A 162 -20.61 -14.72 8.93
N ALA A 163 -21.86 -14.99 9.31
CA ALA A 163 -22.45 -14.47 10.55
C ALA A 163 -21.72 -15.00 11.79
N MET A 164 -21.45 -16.31 11.83
CA MET A 164 -20.67 -16.94 12.90
C MET A 164 -19.26 -16.36 12.99
N LEU A 165 -18.57 -16.19 11.86
CA LEU A 165 -17.23 -15.59 11.84
C LEU A 165 -17.24 -14.14 12.30
N LYS A 166 -18.29 -13.36 11.94
CA LYS A 166 -18.47 -12.02 12.42
C LYS A 166 -18.58 -12.00 13.96
N ASP A 167 -19.45 -12.82 14.53
CA ASP A 167 -19.64 -12.90 15.96
C ASP A 167 -18.34 -13.30 16.70
N LEU A 168 -17.59 -14.25 16.14
CA LEU A 168 -16.29 -14.67 16.68
C LEU A 168 -15.25 -13.53 16.68
N VAL A 169 -15.19 -12.75 15.58
CA VAL A 169 -14.30 -11.60 15.47
C VAL A 169 -14.74 -10.49 16.45
N GLU A 170 -16.03 -10.22 16.57
CA GLU A 170 -16.58 -9.24 17.51
C GLU A 170 -16.29 -9.62 18.96
N ASP A 171 -16.48 -10.89 19.31
CA ASP A 171 -16.20 -11.41 20.65
C ASP A 171 -14.72 -11.30 21.03
N PHE A 172 -13.84 -11.54 20.09
CA PHE A 172 -12.40 -11.43 20.31
C PHE A 172 -11.93 -9.97 20.39
N THR A 173 -12.37 -9.14 19.45
CA THR A 173 -11.88 -7.76 19.31
C THR A 173 -12.60 -6.78 20.24
N LYS A 174 -13.77 -7.16 20.78
CA LYS A 174 -14.68 -6.28 21.52
C LYS A 174 -15.16 -5.07 20.71
N ASN A 175 -15.15 -5.20 19.39
CA ASN A 175 -15.69 -4.23 18.44
C ASN A 175 -16.90 -4.83 17.73
N THR A 176 -17.76 -3.99 17.19
CA THR A 176 -18.93 -4.41 16.42
C THR A 176 -18.78 -4.05 14.95
N PHE A 177 -19.23 -4.93 14.06
CA PHE A 177 -19.16 -4.76 12.63
C PHE A 177 -20.55 -4.97 12.00
N ASN A 178 -20.94 -4.11 11.08
CA ASN A 178 -22.23 -4.20 10.41
C ASN A 178 -22.11 -4.51 8.92
N SER A 179 -20.89 -4.70 8.43
CA SER A 179 -20.63 -4.94 7.02
C SER A 179 -19.40 -5.81 6.80
N LEU A 180 -19.39 -6.49 5.65
CA LEU A 180 -18.33 -7.40 5.27
C LEU A 180 -18.11 -7.35 3.75
N LEU A 181 -16.88 -7.10 3.34
CA LEU A 181 -16.43 -7.30 1.97
C LEU A 181 -15.63 -8.61 1.90
N CYS A 182 -16.16 -9.57 1.15
CA CYS A 182 -15.46 -10.81 0.82
C CYS A 182 -14.67 -10.61 -0.48
N ASN A 183 -13.40 -11.00 -0.49
CA ASN A 183 -12.53 -10.98 -1.65
C ASN A 183 -12.00 -12.39 -1.93
N LEU A 184 -12.11 -12.85 -3.17
CA LEU A 184 -11.51 -14.11 -3.63
C LEU A 184 -10.41 -13.80 -4.66
N TYR A 185 -9.19 -14.14 -4.29
CA TYR A 185 -8.01 -14.14 -5.15
C TYR A 185 -7.82 -15.58 -5.66
N GLN A 186 -8.16 -15.84 -6.90
CA GLN A 186 -8.15 -17.20 -7.48
C GLN A 186 -6.74 -17.70 -7.79
N ASN A 187 -5.79 -16.78 -7.99
CA ASN A 187 -4.44 -17.11 -8.37
C ASN A 187 -3.48 -15.92 -8.15
N GLU A 188 -2.23 -16.08 -8.56
CA GLU A 188 -1.15 -15.07 -8.44
C GLU A 188 -1.41 -13.75 -9.18
N LYS A 189 -2.27 -13.76 -10.22
CA LYS A 189 -2.58 -12.56 -11.03
C LYS A 189 -3.63 -11.68 -10.35
N ASN A 190 -4.38 -12.24 -9.42
CA ASN A 190 -5.36 -11.48 -8.67
C ASN A 190 -4.69 -10.60 -7.61
N SER A 191 -5.20 -9.38 -7.44
CA SER A 191 -4.58 -8.35 -6.63
C SER A 191 -5.60 -7.28 -6.20
N VAL A 192 -5.21 -6.45 -5.25
CA VAL A 192 -5.79 -5.13 -5.01
C VAL A 192 -4.64 -4.13 -4.95
N ASP A 193 -4.77 -3.01 -5.65
CA ASP A 193 -3.73 -1.97 -5.71
C ASP A 193 -3.74 -1.09 -4.45
N TRP A 194 -2.78 -0.16 -4.37
CA TRP A 194 -2.63 0.76 -3.27
C TRP A 194 -3.90 1.57 -3.02
N HIS A 195 -4.46 1.44 -1.82
CA HIS A 195 -5.63 2.17 -1.35
C HIS A 195 -5.60 2.33 0.18
N SER A 196 -6.47 3.15 0.70
CA SER A 196 -6.87 3.20 2.11
C SER A 196 -8.36 2.92 2.17
N ASP A 197 -8.84 2.38 3.27
CA ASP A 197 -10.27 2.28 3.57
C ASP A 197 -10.68 3.58 4.31
N ASP A 198 -10.80 4.66 3.55
CA ASP A 198 -11.01 6.04 4.04
C ASP A 198 -12.29 6.69 3.48
N GLU A 199 -13.24 5.86 3.02
CA GLU A 199 -14.54 6.35 2.58
C GLU A 199 -15.28 7.06 3.72
N PRO A 200 -15.98 8.17 3.44
CA PRO A 200 -16.70 8.96 4.47
C PRO A 200 -17.67 8.13 5.31
N THR A 201 -18.27 7.09 4.72
CA THR A 201 -19.21 6.19 5.41
C THR A 201 -18.54 5.31 6.46
N LEU A 202 -17.23 5.18 6.47
CA LEU A 202 -16.48 4.45 7.49
C LEU A 202 -16.20 5.32 8.73
N GLY A 203 -16.41 6.62 8.65
CA GLY A 203 -16.12 7.56 9.72
C GLY A 203 -14.61 7.80 9.90
N LYS A 204 -14.26 8.47 10.99
CA LYS A 204 -12.87 8.79 11.31
C LYS A 204 -12.21 7.63 12.04
N ASN A 205 -10.97 7.29 11.64
CA ASN A 205 -10.16 6.23 12.26
C ASN A 205 -10.92 4.88 12.37
N PRO A 206 -11.41 4.34 11.25
CA PRO A 206 -12.21 3.12 11.29
C PRO A 206 -11.37 1.93 11.81
N ILE A 207 -12.02 1.09 12.60
CA ILE A 207 -11.46 -0.21 13.00
C ILE A 207 -11.86 -1.22 11.92
N ILE A 208 -10.86 -1.90 11.38
CA ILE A 208 -11.03 -2.87 10.30
C ILE A 208 -10.43 -4.20 10.71
N ALA A 209 -11.23 -5.27 10.62
CA ALA A 209 -10.79 -6.63 10.86
C ALA A 209 -10.70 -7.39 9.53
N SER A 210 -9.56 -8.00 9.27
CA SER A 210 -9.26 -8.70 8.02
C SER A 210 -8.86 -10.14 8.32
N LEU A 211 -9.75 -11.09 8.02
CA LEU A 211 -9.54 -12.54 8.25
C LEU A 211 -9.18 -13.21 6.92
N SER A 212 -8.09 -14.01 6.92
CA SER A 212 -7.54 -14.63 5.72
C SER A 212 -7.67 -16.15 5.75
N PHE A 213 -8.06 -16.72 4.61
CA PHE A 213 -8.13 -18.17 4.38
C PHE A 213 -7.43 -18.57 3.08
N GLY A 214 -6.89 -19.79 3.03
CA GLY A 214 -6.21 -20.34 1.84
C GLY A 214 -4.76 -19.90 1.71
N ALA A 215 -4.30 -19.66 0.48
CA ALA A 215 -2.89 -19.37 0.22
C ALA A 215 -2.40 -18.10 0.89
N THR A 216 -1.20 -18.15 1.44
CA THR A 216 -0.50 -16.97 1.99
C THR A 216 -0.29 -15.92 0.91
N ARG A 217 -0.66 -14.68 1.16
CA ARG A 217 -0.37 -13.53 0.32
C ARG A 217 0.27 -12.42 1.15
N MET A 218 1.22 -11.73 0.54
CA MET A 218 1.83 -10.56 1.17
C MET A 218 0.83 -9.40 1.21
N PHE A 219 0.59 -8.87 2.41
CA PHE A 219 -0.10 -7.61 2.64
C PHE A 219 0.95 -6.53 2.82
N GLU A 220 1.04 -5.64 1.87
CA GLU A 220 2.02 -4.57 1.87
C GLU A 220 1.36 -3.26 2.30
N MET A 221 2.04 -2.53 3.16
CA MET A 221 1.64 -1.19 3.58
C MET A 221 2.73 -0.19 3.26
N ARG A 222 2.32 1.03 2.90
CA ARG A 222 3.22 2.18 2.73
C ARG A 222 2.63 3.41 3.41
N LYS A 223 3.47 4.17 4.08
CA LYS A 223 3.06 5.44 4.67
C LYS A 223 2.75 6.44 3.56
N LYS A 224 1.69 7.21 3.71
CA LYS A 224 1.41 8.33 2.80
C LYS A 224 2.52 9.39 2.97
N PRO A 225 3.05 9.98 1.89
CA PRO A 225 4.02 11.06 1.98
C PRO A 225 3.35 12.30 2.58
N LEU A 226 4.16 13.17 3.18
CA LEU A 226 3.68 14.48 3.63
C LEU A 226 3.34 15.37 2.42
N PRO A 227 2.46 16.37 2.58
CA PRO A 227 2.10 17.27 1.46
C PRO A 227 3.30 17.93 0.78
N GLU A 228 4.37 18.22 1.53
CA GLU A 228 5.61 18.77 1.03
C GLU A 228 6.43 17.81 0.14
N ASP A 229 6.19 16.52 0.25
CA ASP A 229 6.90 15.49 -0.53
C ASP A 229 6.32 15.28 -1.94
N ASN A 230 5.33 16.09 -2.36
CA ASN A 230 4.74 16.06 -3.70
C ASN A 230 4.30 14.65 -4.17
N ASN A 231 3.74 13.85 -3.27
CA ASN A 231 3.35 12.46 -3.51
C ASN A 231 4.51 11.52 -3.91
N ASP A 232 5.73 11.80 -3.47
CA ASP A 232 6.86 10.90 -3.65
C ASP A 232 6.83 9.75 -2.62
N TYR A 233 6.56 8.54 -3.09
CA TYR A 233 6.54 7.32 -2.29
C TYR A 233 7.90 6.60 -2.26
N THR A 234 8.99 7.20 -2.74
CA THR A 234 10.30 6.54 -2.85
C THR A 234 10.89 6.22 -1.49
N TYR A 235 10.83 7.17 -0.56
CA TYR A 235 11.50 7.07 0.75
C TYR A 235 10.54 6.85 1.91
N VAL A 236 9.26 6.56 1.65
CA VAL A 236 8.29 6.32 2.71
C VAL A 236 8.53 4.99 3.44
N GLN A 237 8.13 4.95 4.70
CA GLN A 237 8.13 3.71 5.48
C GLN A 237 7.22 2.68 4.84
N ARG A 238 7.65 1.40 4.88
CA ARG A 238 6.89 0.25 4.39
C ARG A 238 6.82 -0.83 5.45
N VAL A 239 5.67 -1.53 5.45
CA VAL A 239 5.45 -2.69 6.31
C VAL A 239 4.95 -3.83 5.44
N HIS A 240 5.49 -5.02 5.62
CA HIS A 240 5.11 -6.25 4.95
C HIS A 240 4.61 -7.25 5.96
N ILE A 241 3.44 -7.84 5.72
CA ILE A 241 2.78 -8.78 6.61
C ILE A 241 2.35 -9.99 5.78
N PRO A 242 2.97 -11.16 5.94
CA PRO A 242 2.44 -12.37 5.34
C PRO A 242 1.14 -12.75 6.03
N LEU A 243 0.06 -12.84 5.28
CA LEU A 243 -1.25 -13.22 5.78
C LEU A 243 -1.51 -14.69 5.47
N ASP A 244 -1.21 -15.52 6.43
CA ASP A 244 -1.37 -16.96 6.37
C ASP A 244 -2.82 -17.38 6.61
N HIS A 245 -3.09 -18.66 6.33
CA HIS A 245 -4.37 -19.30 6.57
C HIS A 245 -4.82 -19.22 8.04
N GLY A 246 -6.06 -18.79 8.28
CA GLY A 246 -6.62 -18.60 9.62
C GLY A 246 -6.11 -17.36 10.37
N THR A 247 -5.40 -16.44 9.70
CA THR A 247 -4.83 -15.24 10.33
C THR A 247 -5.84 -14.08 10.34
N LEU A 248 -5.99 -13.45 11.51
CA LEU A 248 -6.72 -12.19 11.69
C LEU A 248 -5.73 -11.03 11.79
N LEU A 249 -5.97 -10.00 10.99
CA LEU A 249 -5.27 -8.70 11.03
C LEU A 249 -6.27 -7.60 11.40
N MET A 250 -5.96 -6.82 12.44
CA MET A 250 -6.70 -5.61 12.79
C MET A 250 -5.91 -4.38 12.37
N MET A 251 -6.59 -3.40 11.83
CA MET A 251 -6.06 -2.06 11.53
C MET A 251 -6.85 -1.04 12.33
N GLU A 252 -6.16 -0.20 13.11
CA GLU A 252 -6.77 0.71 14.08
C GLU A 252 -6.09 2.08 14.11
N GLY A 253 -6.75 3.05 14.76
CA GLY A 253 -6.25 4.41 14.91
C GLY A 253 -6.10 5.11 13.56
N ALA A 254 -5.03 5.89 13.37
CA ALA A 254 -4.79 6.66 12.15
C ALA A 254 -4.31 5.82 10.95
N THR A 255 -4.45 4.48 11.00
CA THR A 255 -3.90 3.60 9.96
C THR A 255 -4.48 3.90 8.57
N GLN A 256 -5.78 4.17 8.46
CA GLN A 256 -6.37 4.47 7.15
C GLN A 256 -6.12 5.92 6.70
N GLU A 257 -5.91 6.83 7.64
CA GLU A 257 -5.54 8.22 7.35
C GLU A 257 -4.10 8.32 6.84
N ASP A 258 -3.15 7.65 7.50
CA ASP A 258 -1.71 7.83 7.29
C ASP A 258 -1.08 6.79 6.35
N TRP A 259 -1.75 5.67 6.08
CA TRP A 259 -1.18 4.55 5.34
C TRP A 259 -2.08 4.11 4.18
N GLN A 260 -1.44 3.61 3.14
CA GLN A 260 -2.07 2.80 2.09
C GLN A 260 -1.63 1.35 2.22
N HIS A 261 -2.49 0.46 1.74
CA HIS A 261 -2.18 -0.97 1.70
C HIS A 261 -2.57 -1.60 0.37
N ARG A 262 -1.98 -2.78 0.06
CA ARG A 262 -2.28 -3.55 -1.13
C ARG A 262 -2.03 -5.04 -0.92
N VAL A 263 -2.57 -5.88 -1.83
CA VAL A 263 -2.13 -7.25 -2.07
C VAL A 263 -1.61 -7.29 -3.50
N PRO A 264 -0.28 -7.38 -3.71
CA PRO A 264 0.32 -7.32 -5.05
C PRO A 264 0.06 -8.60 -5.84
N LYS A 265 0.23 -8.52 -7.17
CA LYS A 265 0.38 -9.71 -8.02
C LYS A 265 1.70 -10.38 -7.69
N GLU A 266 1.74 -11.70 -7.88
CA GLU A 266 2.96 -12.48 -7.67
C GLU A 266 3.43 -13.14 -8.97
N TYR A 267 4.69 -13.58 -9.00
CA TYR A 267 5.27 -14.22 -10.19
C TYR A 267 5.03 -15.73 -10.20
N HIS A 268 5.00 -16.34 -9.02
CA HIS A 268 4.82 -17.79 -8.88
C HIS A 268 3.35 -18.11 -8.71
N SER A 269 2.93 -19.24 -9.27
CA SER A 269 1.58 -19.74 -9.12
C SER A 269 1.17 -19.83 -7.65
N ARG A 270 -0.05 -19.41 -7.38
CA ARG A 270 -0.66 -19.44 -6.05
C ARG A 270 -2.02 -20.12 -6.10
N GLU A 271 -2.28 -20.90 -5.07
CA GLU A 271 -3.60 -21.42 -4.78
C GLU A 271 -4.55 -20.28 -4.38
N PRO A 272 -5.87 -20.51 -4.43
CA PRO A 272 -6.83 -19.48 -4.06
C PRO A 272 -6.70 -19.01 -2.61
N ARG A 273 -7.01 -17.71 -2.41
CA ARG A 273 -7.11 -17.07 -1.10
C ARG A 273 -8.43 -16.34 -0.98
N ILE A 274 -9.08 -16.49 0.16
CA ILE A 274 -10.25 -15.70 0.56
C ILE A 274 -9.81 -14.70 1.64
N ASN A 275 -10.31 -13.48 1.54
CA ASN A 275 -10.16 -12.48 2.56
C ASN A 275 -11.52 -11.91 2.94
N LEU A 276 -11.81 -11.86 4.23
CA LEU A 276 -13.02 -11.32 4.82
C LEU A 276 -12.66 -10.03 5.54
N THR A 277 -13.15 -8.89 5.04
CA THR A 277 -12.87 -7.57 5.63
C THR A 277 -14.11 -7.01 6.27
N PHE A 278 -14.16 -7.06 7.61
CA PHE A 278 -15.24 -6.56 8.45
C PHE A 278 -15.04 -5.08 8.75
N ARG A 279 -16.13 -4.30 8.62
CA ARG A 279 -16.15 -2.84 8.84
C ARG A 279 -17.45 -2.42 9.51
N THR A 280 -17.43 -1.24 10.14
CA THR A 280 -18.66 -0.54 10.53
C THR A 280 -18.87 0.61 9.57
N ILE A 281 -20.00 0.58 8.83
CA ILE A 281 -20.41 1.66 7.94
C ILE A 281 -21.58 2.42 8.55
N TYR A 282 -21.58 3.73 8.33
CA TYR A 282 -22.61 4.64 8.77
C TYR A 282 -23.42 5.15 7.57
N PRO A 283 -24.70 5.50 7.77
CA PRO A 283 -25.46 6.16 6.72
C PRO A 283 -24.77 7.45 6.25
N GLU A 284 -24.87 7.77 4.97
CA GLU A 284 -24.37 9.05 4.47
C GLU A 284 -25.03 10.21 5.22
N PRO A 285 -24.24 11.26 5.60
CA PRO A 285 -24.80 12.47 6.19
C PRO A 285 -25.80 13.09 5.23
N GLY A 286 -27.11 13.03 5.55
CA GLY A 286 -28.18 13.59 4.73
C GLY A 286 -29.17 12.55 4.14
N ALA A 287 -28.92 11.26 4.25
CA ALA A 287 -29.83 10.21 3.75
C ALA A 287 -31.03 9.93 4.69
N MET A 288 -31.18 10.65 5.78
CA MET A 288 -32.23 10.42 6.78
C MET A 288 -33.53 11.24 6.55
N HIS A 289 -33.86 11.63 5.33
CA HIS A 289 -35.15 12.26 5.06
C HIS A 289 -35.64 11.92 3.64
N THR A 290 -36.17 10.71 3.46
CA THR A 290 -37.24 10.44 2.47
C THR A 290 -38.13 9.32 2.99
#